data_2f1f41da8f64a0ce109da854d02b484a
#
_entry.id   2f1f41da8f64a0ce109da854d02b484a
#
_cell.length_a   1.000
_cell.length_b   1.000
_cell.length_c   1.000
_cell.angle_alpha   90.00
_cell.angle_beta   90.00
_cell.angle_gamma   90.00
#
_symmetry.space_group_name_H-M   'P 1'
#
loop_
_entity.id
_entity.type
_entity.pdbx_description
1 polymer ?
#
loop_
_entity_poly.entity_id
_entity_poly.type
_entity_poly.pdbx_seq_one_letter_code
_entity_poly.pdbx_strand_id
1 'polypeptide(L)'
;MYDRTLINASTPGDTVTVIGWVHEVRDLGGLTFLLLRDRSGILQAKFEKEKLSTETLSTLGQLYRESVVLLTGEVVPEKRAPTGIELVPTKIEILSLSDPNLPLDPSRKVTSELSTRLDKRCIDLRSPETRAIFEIRSEVQRSIRQRFYDIDCIEINTPKIVATGTEGGTDLFPIAYFGKEAFMNQSPQLFKQLVAGGGVERVFEIGPIFRAEEHNTTRHLNEATSIDFEAAFIDHEMAMEVAEDIISTAYHSACKNCPGQLQLLNIDELVVPKTPFPRISYDSAIEMANDSGNLPEPLEWGNDLSTQAERIIGSTMSTHYFITDWPSKIKPFYIQNYDESPETSKGFDLMHPSMELVSGGQREHRYDFLVEALQNQGLNPGDFEFYVDMFRYGMPPHSGWGMGADRLVMSMLQLENIREVVLFPRDRNRLTP
;
A
#
# COMPACT_ATOMS: atom_id res chain seq x y z
N MET A 1 -7.62 14.13 -28.04
CA MET A 1 -7.69 14.41 -26.58
C MET A 1 -8.49 15.68 -26.42
N TYR A 2 -9.43 15.74 -25.51
CA TYR A 2 -10.17 16.99 -25.25
C TYR A 2 -9.20 18.03 -24.70
N ASP A 3 -9.20 19.24 -25.26
CA ASP A 3 -8.55 20.39 -24.67
C ASP A 3 -9.44 20.90 -23.54
N ARG A 4 -8.96 20.75 -22.26
CA ARG A 4 -9.75 21.11 -21.08
C ARG A 4 -8.88 21.77 -20.02
N THR A 5 -9.49 22.71 -19.33
CA THR A 5 -8.94 23.32 -18.12
C THR A 5 -9.38 22.52 -16.89
N LEU A 6 -8.49 22.23 -15.94
CA LEU A 6 -8.88 21.68 -14.64
C LEU A 6 -9.56 22.76 -13.81
N ILE A 7 -10.50 22.33 -12.94
CA ILE A 7 -11.30 23.26 -12.12
C ILE A 7 -10.42 24.15 -11.25
N ASN A 8 -9.37 23.59 -10.63
CA ASN A 8 -8.44 24.35 -9.78
C ASN A 8 -7.51 25.29 -10.55
N ALA A 9 -7.42 25.18 -11.87
CA ALA A 9 -6.65 26.06 -12.73
C ALA A 9 -7.52 27.15 -13.41
N SER A 10 -8.82 27.18 -13.12
CA SER A 10 -9.75 28.18 -13.67
C SER A 10 -9.65 29.48 -12.90
N THR A 11 -9.48 30.61 -13.61
CA THR A 11 -9.37 31.94 -13.01
C THR A 11 -10.44 32.88 -13.53
N PRO A 12 -10.92 33.84 -12.70
CA PRO A 12 -11.91 34.83 -13.13
C PRO A 12 -11.46 35.63 -14.37
N GLY A 13 -12.35 35.75 -15.33
CA GLY A 13 -12.09 36.43 -16.61
C GLY A 13 -11.68 35.50 -17.74
N ASP A 14 -11.34 34.24 -17.44
CA ASP A 14 -11.00 33.24 -18.45
C ASP A 14 -12.25 32.62 -19.08
N THR A 15 -12.20 32.33 -20.37
CA THR A 15 -13.13 31.41 -21.03
C THR A 15 -12.51 30.02 -21.03
N VAL A 16 -13.13 29.09 -20.30
CA VAL A 16 -12.60 27.75 -20.11
C VAL A 16 -13.53 26.68 -20.64
N THR A 17 -12.97 25.53 -20.98
CA THR A 17 -13.70 24.28 -21.19
C THR A 17 -13.37 23.34 -20.05
N VAL A 18 -14.34 22.99 -19.24
CA VAL A 18 -14.23 22.03 -18.13
C VAL A 18 -15.01 20.76 -18.46
N ILE A 19 -14.47 19.61 -18.06
CA ILE A 19 -15.10 18.30 -18.25
C ILE A 19 -15.07 17.55 -16.93
N GLY A 20 -16.21 17.00 -16.54
CA GLY A 20 -16.30 16.27 -15.28
C GLY A 20 -17.63 15.57 -15.09
N TRP A 21 -17.84 15.12 -13.90
CA TRP A 21 -19.07 14.46 -13.43
C TRP A 21 -20.02 15.47 -12.81
N VAL A 22 -21.30 15.36 -13.12
CA VAL A 22 -22.37 16.11 -12.48
C VAL A 22 -22.46 15.66 -11.01
N HIS A 23 -21.99 16.50 -10.10
CA HIS A 23 -22.06 16.23 -8.67
C HIS A 23 -23.47 16.47 -8.13
N GLU A 24 -24.09 17.57 -8.53
CA GLU A 24 -25.44 17.95 -8.13
C GLU A 24 -26.05 18.91 -9.15
N VAL A 25 -27.37 18.82 -9.35
CA VAL A 25 -28.16 19.81 -10.09
C VAL A 25 -29.21 20.38 -9.14
N ARG A 26 -29.26 21.72 -9.02
CA ARG A 26 -30.22 22.47 -8.19
C ARG A 26 -31.04 23.37 -9.05
N ASP A 27 -32.34 23.05 -9.16
CA ASP A 27 -33.31 23.87 -9.88
C ASP A 27 -34.02 24.81 -8.89
N LEU A 28 -33.84 26.12 -9.07
CA LEU A 28 -34.44 27.17 -8.26
C LEU A 28 -35.45 28.04 -9.09
N GLY A 29 -36.22 27.43 -9.92
CA GLY A 29 -37.19 28.10 -10.80
C GLY A 29 -36.54 28.79 -12.00
N GLY A 30 -36.20 30.08 -11.93
CA GLY A 30 -35.55 30.81 -13.02
C GLY A 30 -34.06 30.52 -13.20
N LEU A 31 -33.43 29.86 -12.21
CA LEU A 31 -32.01 29.55 -12.20
C LEU A 31 -31.79 28.04 -12.02
N THR A 32 -30.82 27.49 -12.74
CA THR A 32 -30.30 26.14 -12.48
C THR A 32 -28.82 26.22 -12.15
N PHE A 33 -28.43 25.64 -11.04
CA PHE A 33 -27.01 25.45 -10.67
C PHE A 33 -26.60 24.01 -10.90
N LEU A 34 -25.54 23.82 -11.64
CA LEU A 34 -24.89 22.51 -11.85
C LEU A 34 -23.54 22.54 -11.18
N LEU A 35 -23.35 21.67 -10.19
CA LEU A 35 -22.04 21.44 -9.58
C LEU A 35 -21.31 20.37 -10.39
N LEU A 36 -20.25 20.78 -11.08
CA LEU A 36 -19.39 19.89 -11.85
C LEU A 36 -18.16 19.52 -11.03
N ARG A 37 -17.81 18.26 -10.99
CA ARG A 37 -16.64 17.74 -10.28
C ARG A 37 -15.64 17.13 -11.26
N ASP A 38 -14.39 17.54 -11.17
CA ASP A 38 -13.25 16.82 -11.75
C ASP A 38 -12.30 16.32 -10.67
N ARG A 39 -11.10 15.85 -11.05
CA ARG A 39 -10.09 15.38 -10.09
C ARG A 39 -9.53 16.48 -9.19
N SER A 40 -9.69 17.75 -9.56
CA SER A 40 -9.06 18.88 -8.90
C SER A 40 -10.02 19.66 -7.99
N GLY A 41 -11.34 19.45 -8.13
CA GLY A 41 -12.33 20.15 -7.31
C GLY A 41 -13.75 20.11 -7.84
N ILE A 42 -14.59 21.00 -7.30
CA ILE A 42 -15.98 21.19 -7.69
C ILE A 42 -16.17 22.64 -8.14
N LEU A 43 -16.72 22.83 -9.34
CA LEU A 43 -17.07 24.13 -9.91
C LEU A 43 -18.58 24.27 -10.02
N GLN A 44 -19.12 25.39 -9.54
CA GLN A 44 -20.53 25.75 -9.79
C GLN A 44 -20.69 26.36 -11.17
N ALA A 45 -21.61 25.85 -11.95
CA ALA A 45 -22.03 26.43 -13.21
C ALA A 45 -23.47 26.96 -13.08
N LYS A 46 -23.70 28.24 -13.45
CA LYS A 46 -24.99 28.93 -13.32
C LYS A 46 -25.64 29.05 -14.67
N PHE A 47 -26.89 28.61 -14.76
CA PHE A 47 -27.74 28.74 -15.95
C PHE A 47 -28.98 29.61 -15.65
N GLU A 48 -29.13 30.71 -16.37
CA GLU A 48 -30.28 31.59 -16.28
C GLU A 48 -31.31 31.13 -17.34
N LYS A 49 -32.39 30.44 -16.94
CA LYS A 49 -33.30 29.72 -17.87
C LYS A 49 -33.90 30.62 -18.95
N GLU A 50 -34.16 31.88 -18.62
CA GLU A 50 -34.74 32.83 -19.61
C GLU A 50 -33.78 33.14 -20.77
N LYS A 51 -32.48 32.90 -20.57
CA LYS A 51 -31.44 33.16 -21.58
C LYS A 51 -31.02 31.90 -22.35
N LEU A 52 -31.58 30.73 -21.98
CA LEU A 52 -31.17 29.45 -22.57
C LEU A 52 -32.01 29.11 -23.81
N SER A 53 -31.36 28.42 -24.76
CA SER A 53 -32.06 27.77 -25.85
C SER A 53 -32.91 26.58 -25.34
N THR A 54 -33.94 26.23 -26.10
CA THR A 54 -34.77 25.04 -25.83
C THR A 54 -33.92 23.77 -25.78
N GLU A 55 -32.87 23.69 -26.61
CA GLU A 55 -31.92 22.58 -26.62
C GLU A 55 -31.13 22.47 -25.33
N THR A 56 -30.59 23.59 -24.83
CA THR A 56 -29.85 23.63 -23.55
C THR A 56 -30.75 23.25 -22.37
N LEU A 57 -32.01 23.74 -22.37
CA LEU A 57 -32.98 23.37 -21.34
C LEU A 57 -33.32 21.87 -21.38
N SER A 58 -33.46 21.30 -22.56
CA SER A 58 -33.68 19.87 -22.74
C SER A 58 -32.47 19.06 -22.27
N THR A 59 -31.25 19.52 -22.56
CA THR A 59 -30.00 18.89 -22.11
C THR A 59 -29.90 18.87 -20.58
N LEU A 60 -30.19 20.01 -19.93
CA LEU A 60 -30.15 20.07 -18.46
C LEU A 60 -31.19 19.15 -17.81
N GLY A 61 -32.40 19.03 -18.44
CA GLY A 61 -33.46 18.16 -17.94
C GLY A 61 -33.19 16.66 -18.04
N GLN A 62 -32.18 16.24 -18.82
CA GLN A 62 -31.77 14.84 -18.96
C GLN A 62 -30.68 14.43 -17.98
N LEU A 63 -30.05 15.39 -17.26
CA LEU A 63 -28.91 15.11 -16.41
C LEU A 63 -29.30 14.44 -15.11
N TYR A 64 -28.62 13.37 -14.83
CA TYR A 64 -28.58 12.73 -13.52
C TYR A 64 -27.21 12.95 -12.85
N ARG A 65 -27.17 12.79 -11.54
CA ARG A 65 -25.89 12.76 -10.80
C ARG A 65 -24.96 11.72 -11.43
N GLU A 66 -23.68 12.06 -11.48
CA GLU A 66 -22.62 11.24 -12.07
C GLU A 66 -22.66 11.13 -13.62
N SER A 67 -23.58 11.82 -14.31
CA SER A 67 -23.44 12.04 -15.76
C SER A 67 -22.17 12.81 -16.06
N VAL A 68 -21.55 12.56 -17.21
CA VAL A 68 -20.33 13.26 -17.65
C VAL A 68 -20.69 14.33 -18.66
N VAL A 69 -20.29 15.58 -18.38
CA VAL A 69 -20.59 16.70 -19.27
C VAL A 69 -19.33 17.52 -19.56
N LEU A 70 -19.36 18.18 -20.71
CA LEU A 70 -18.46 19.25 -21.10
C LEU A 70 -19.21 20.58 -20.99
N LEU A 71 -18.61 21.53 -20.28
CA LEU A 71 -19.08 22.89 -20.17
C LEU A 71 -18.03 23.84 -20.73
N THR A 72 -18.44 24.78 -21.58
CA THR A 72 -17.59 25.91 -21.99
C THR A 72 -18.26 27.20 -21.55
N GLY A 73 -17.50 28.13 -20.97
CA GLY A 73 -18.06 29.38 -20.48
C GLY A 73 -17.02 30.30 -19.85
N GLU A 74 -17.48 31.45 -19.40
CA GLU A 74 -16.68 32.44 -18.71
C GLU A 74 -16.66 32.17 -17.21
N VAL A 75 -15.50 32.25 -16.59
CA VAL A 75 -15.32 32.16 -15.13
C VAL A 75 -15.49 33.53 -14.49
N VAL A 76 -16.42 33.65 -13.57
CA VAL A 76 -16.70 34.91 -12.86
C VAL A 76 -16.52 34.77 -11.35
N PRO A 77 -16.15 35.83 -10.63
CA PRO A 77 -16.11 35.82 -9.17
C PRO A 77 -17.52 35.65 -8.59
N GLU A 78 -17.71 34.68 -7.69
CA GLU A 78 -18.96 34.50 -6.95
C GLU A 78 -18.67 34.00 -5.52
N LYS A 79 -18.80 34.90 -4.55
CA LYS A 79 -18.46 34.61 -3.13
C LYS A 79 -19.30 33.50 -2.49
N ARG A 80 -20.50 33.20 -3.03
CA ARG A 80 -21.38 32.16 -2.53
C ARG A 80 -21.11 30.79 -3.15
N ALA A 81 -20.33 30.76 -4.25
CA ALA A 81 -19.90 29.50 -4.85
C ALA A 81 -18.87 28.78 -3.97
N PRO A 82 -18.83 27.44 -3.94
CA PRO A 82 -17.93 26.67 -3.07
C PRO A 82 -16.45 27.02 -3.21
N THR A 83 -16.02 27.46 -4.40
CA THR A 83 -14.61 27.81 -4.73
C THR A 83 -14.41 29.32 -4.85
N GLY A 84 -15.42 30.15 -4.57
CA GLY A 84 -15.36 31.61 -4.75
C GLY A 84 -15.46 32.06 -6.21
N ILE A 85 -15.60 31.12 -7.14
CA ILE A 85 -15.79 31.35 -8.59
C ILE A 85 -16.97 30.53 -9.13
N GLU A 86 -17.54 31.01 -10.20
CA GLU A 86 -18.68 30.41 -10.88
C GLU A 86 -18.43 30.40 -12.40
N LEU A 87 -18.84 29.36 -13.09
CA LEU A 87 -18.87 29.32 -14.54
C LEU A 87 -20.20 29.84 -15.05
N VAL A 88 -20.19 30.75 -16.02
CA VAL A 88 -21.36 31.14 -16.81
C VAL A 88 -21.27 30.41 -18.15
N PRO A 89 -21.99 29.28 -18.31
CA PRO A 89 -21.81 28.44 -19.48
C PRO A 89 -22.44 29.07 -20.76
N THR A 90 -21.66 28.99 -21.82
CA THR A 90 -22.12 29.27 -23.20
C THR A 90 -22.46 28.01 -23.98
N LYS A 91 -21.87 26.86 -23.55
CA LYS A 91 -22.10 25.53 -24.16
C LYS A 91 -22.18 24.47 -23.07
N ILE A 92 -23.08 23.52 -23.26
CA ILE A 92 -23.16 22.25 -22.54
C ILE A 92 -23.26 21.10 -23.53
N GLU A 93 -22.53 20.02 -23.29
CA GLU A 93 -22.54 18.79 -24.06
C GLU A 93 -22.54 17.58 -23.14
N ILE A 94 -23.48 16.65 -23.34
CA ILE A 94 -23.50 15.38 -22.61
C ILE A 94 -22.53 14.43 -23.28
N LEU A 95 -21.49 14.00 -22.55
CA LEU A 95 -20.55 13.00 -23.02
C LEU A 95 -21.00 11.59 -22.64
N SER A 96 -21.65 11.45 -21.49
CA SER A 96 -22.21 10.16 -21.03
C SER A 96 -23.30 10.41 -19.98
N LEU A 97 -24.45 9.79 -20.14
CA LEU A 97 -25.50 9.81 -19.13
C LEU A 97 -25.27 8.72 -18.08
N SER A 98 -25.55 9.05 -16.83
CA SER A 98 -25.59 8.09 -15.74
C SER A 98 -26.99 7.49 -15.59
N ASP A 99 -27.06 6.28 -15.03
CA ASP A 99 -28.31 5.74 -14.48
C ASP A 99 -28.72 6.59 -13.26
N PRO A 100 -30.04 6.92 -13.14
CA PRO A 100 -30.55 7.65 -11.98
C PRO A 100 -30.36 6.89 -10.65
N ASN A 101 -30.32 5.56 -10.70
CA ASN A 101 -30.17 4.67 -9.53
C ASN A 101 -28.72 4.30 -9.32
N LEU A 102 -27.96 5.16 -8.67
CA LEU A 102 -26.57 4.88 -8.34
C LEU A 102 -26.46 3.77 -7.29
N PRO A 103 -25.58 2.76 -7.48
CA PRO A 103 -25.41 1.67 -6.52
C PRO A 103 -24.74 2.10 -5.22
N LEU A 104 -24.06 3.25 -5.22
CA LEU A 104 -23.53 3.91 -4.02
C LEU A 104 -23.45 5.43 -4.24
N ASP A 105 -23.47 6.19 -3.15
CA ASP A 105 -23.32 7.65 -3.19
C ASP A 105 -21.86 8.07 -3.03
N PRO A 106 -21.19 8.57 -4.11
CA PRO A 106 -19.80 9.00 -4.03
C PRO A 106 -19.61 10.28 -3.20
N SER A 107 -20.68 11.01 -2.89
CA SER A 107 -20.62 12.17 -1.98
C SER A 107 -20.58 11.77 -0.50
N ARG A 108 -20.72 10.49 -0.19
CA ARG A 108 -20.76 9.92 1.16
C ARG A 108 -21.77 10.54 2.12
N LYS A 109 -22.81 11.21 1.60
CA LYS A 109 -23.97 11.63 2.42
C LYS A 109 -24.70 10.41 2.99
N VAL A 110 -24.62 9.29 2.29
CA VAL A 110 -25.09 7.97 2.77
C VAL A 110 -23.90 7.05 2.85
N THR A 111 -23.70 6.46 4.04
CA THR A 111 -22.60 5.51 4.31
C THR A 111 -22.90 4.17 3.62
N SER A 112 -21.93 3.60 2.94
CA SER A 112 -21.99 2.27 2.34
C SER A 112 -20.98 1.35 3.00
N GLU A 113 -21.37 0.08 3.17
CA GLU A 113 -20.48 -0.97 3.65
C GLU A 113 -19.24 -1.13 2.74
N LEU A 114 -18.10 -1.49 3.33
CA LEU A 114 -16.85 -1.65 2.58
C LEU A 114 -17.00 -2.65 1.43
N SER A 115 -17.73 -3.75 1.61
CA SER A 115 -17.98 -4.73 0.55
C SER A 115 -18.65 -4.11 -0.67
N THR A 116 -19.68 -3.29 -0.46
CA THR A 116 -20.39 -2.56 -1.54
C THR A 116 -19.46 -1.55 -2.23
N ARG A 117 -18.64 -0.84 -1.46
CA ARG A 117 -17.64 0.10 -1.97
C ARG A 117 -16.60 -0.62 -2.84
N LEU A 118 -16.16 -1.80 -2.44
CA LEU A 118 -15.23 -2.63 -3.22
C LEU A 118 -15.87 -3.16 -4.50
N ASP A 119 -17.13 -3.64 -4.45
CA ASP A 119 -17.86 -4.12 -5.62
C ASP A 119 -18.12 -3.01 -6.64
N LYS A 120 -18.23 -1.79 -6.19
CA LYS A 120 -18.46 -0.60 -7.02
C LYS A 120 -17.27 0.38 -6.97
N ARG A 121 -16.06 -0.15 -6.88
CA ARG A 121 -14.82 0.62 -6.65
C ARG A 121 -14.63 1.77 -7.63
N CYS A 122 -15.02 1.60 -8.90
CA CYS A 122 -14.94 2.67 -9.89
C CYS A 122 -15.79 3.91 -9.51
N ILE A 123 -16.94 3.69 -8.85
CA ILE A 123 -17.77 4.79 -8.34
C ILE A 123 -17.23 5.29 -7.00
N ASP A 124 -16.78 4.40 -6.12
CA ASP A 124 -16.17 4.74 -4.83
C ASP A 124 -14.94 5.64 -4.99
N LEU A 125 -14.12 5.43 -6.03
CA LEU A 125 -12.99 6.28 -6.39
C LEU A 125 -13.36 7.72 -6.79
N ARG A 126 -14.63 8.00 -7.03
CA ARG A 126 -15.12 9.36 -7.27
C ARG A 126 -15.29 10.16 -5.99
N SER A 127 -15.27 9.48 -4.82
CA SER A 127 -15.20 10.14 -3.50
C SER A 127 -13.80 10.73 -3.31
N PRO A 128 -13.69 12.00 -2.87
CA PRO A 128 -12.41 12.62 -2.55
C PRO A 128 -11.61 11.86 -1.50
N GLU A 129 -12.27 11.32 -0.49
CA GLU A 129 -11.65 10.58 0.62
C GLU A 129 -11.05 9.25 0.13
N THR A 130 -11.79 8.47 -0.67
CA THR A 130 -11.26 7.23 -1.24
C THR A 130 -10.07 7.53 -2.15
N ARG A 131 -10.17 8.56 -3.00
CA ARG A 131 -9.08 8.96 -3.89
C ARG A 131 -7.85 9.42 -3.13
N ALA A 132 -8.03 10.16 -2.03
CA ALA A 132 -6.94 10.65 -1.18
C ALA A 132 -6.04 9.51 -0.68
N ILE A 133 -6.62 8.36 -0.30
CA ILE A 133 -5.86 7.16 0.12
C ILE A 133 -4.88 6.74 -0.98
N PHE A 134 -5.35 6.67 -2.24
CA PHE A 134 -4.51 6.20 -3.36
C PHE A 134 -3.52 7.26 -3.83
N GLU A 135 -3.82 8.55 -3.69
CA GLU A 135 -2.89 9.64 -3.94
C GLU A 135 -1.74 9.61 -2.92
N ILE A 136 -2.04 9.41 -1.62
CA ILE A 136 -1.02 9.24 -0.58
C ILE A 136 -0.21 7.96 -0.84
N ARG A 137 -0.87 6.83 -1.12
CA ARG A 137 -0.17 5.58 -1.45
C ARG A 137 0.82 5.75 -2.61
N SER A 138 0.40 6.44 -3.66
CA SER A 138 1.25 6.73 -4.82
C SER A 138 2.45 7.57 -4.45
N GLU A 139 2.25 8.60 -3.62
CA GLU A 139 3.33 9.47 -3.15
C GLU A 139 4.31 8.73 -2.24
N VAL A 140 3.82 7.90 -1.33
CA VAL A 140 4.64 7.04 -0.46
C VAL A 140 5.52 6.12 -1.31
N GLN A 141 4.95 5.40 -2.28
CA GLN A 141 5.74 4.52 -3.14
C GLN A 141 6.75 5.29 -4.00
N ARG A 142 6.36 6.48 -4.50
CA ARG A 142 7.27 7.36 -5.25
C ARG A 142 8.48 7.77 -4.40
N SER A 143 8.24 8.19 -3.17
CA SER A 143 9.30 8.66 -2.27
C SER A 143 10.23 7.53 -1.84
N ILE A 144 9.70 6.35 -1.55
CA ILE A 144 10.47 5.14 -1.22
C ILE A 144 11.39 4.75 -2.40
N ARG A 145 10.82 4.69 -3.62
CA ARG A 145 11.61 4.38 -4.82
C ARG A 145 12.73 5.38 -5.04
N GLN A 146 12.44 6.68 -4.89
CA GLN A 146 13.45 7.71 -5.01
C GLN A 146 14.54 7.55 -3.95
N ARG A 147 14.16 7.25 -2.69
CA ARG A 147 15.14 7.07 -1.62
C ARG A 147 16.06 5.88 -1.86
N PHE A 148 15.56 4.78 -2.41
CA PHE A 148 16.41 3.66 -2.79
C PHE A 148 17.44 4.05 -3.87
N TYR A 149 17.05 4.83 -4.87
CA TYR A 149 18.00 5.36 -5.85
C TYR A 149 19.03 6.29 -5.20
N ASP A 150 18.61 7.13 -4.24
CA ASP A 150 19.50 8.07 -3.54
C ASP A 150 20.57 7.35 -2.68
N ILE A 151 20.32 6.11 -2.26
CA ILE A 151 21.26 5.25 -1.54
C ILE A 151 21.93 4.21 -2.44
N ASP A 152 21.92 4.45 -3.74
CA ASP A 152 22.62 3.66 -4.75
C ASP A 152 22.10 2.22 -4.91
N CYS A 153 20.79 2.01 -4.77
CA CYS A 153 20.14 0.73 -5.05
C CYS A 153 19.66 0.65 -6.49
N ILE A 154 19.75 -0.53 -7.08
CA ILE A 154 19.20 -0.85 -8.40
C ILE A 154 17.82 -1.49 -8.23
N GLU A 155 16.81 -0.96 -8.94
CA GLU A 155 15.48 -1.60 -8.99
C GLU A 155 15.53 -2.84 -9.87
N ILE A 156 15.04 -3.97 -9.33
CA ILE A 156 14.99 -5.24 -10.03
C ILE A 156 13.55 -5.75 -10.15
N ASN A 157 13.33 -6.69 -11.06
CA ASN A 157 12.08 -7.40 -11.21
C ASN A 157 12.36 -8.90 -11.20
N THR A 158 11.92 -9.59 -10.17
CA THR A 158 12.10 -11.02 -10.03
C THR A 158 10.94 -11.81 -10.65
N PRO A 159 11.13 -13.09 -11.01
CA PRO A 159 10.06 -13.94 -11.53
C PRO A 159 8.88 -14.04 -10.55
N LYS A 160 7.65 -13.93 -11.08
CA LYS A 160 6.41 -14.16 -10.32
C LYS A 160 5.82 -15.55 -10.54
N ILE A 161 6.40 -16.32 -11.44
CA ILE A 161 6.15 -17.75 -11.65
C ILE A 161 7.41 -18.49 -11.24
N VAL A 162 7.29 -19.41 -10.28
CA VAL A 162 8.41 -20.12 -9.68
C VAL A 162 8.16 -21.63 -9.67
N ALA A 163 9.25 -22.39 -9.65
CA ALA A 163 9.16 -23.86 -9.61
C ALA A 163 8.99 -24.40 -8.18
N THR A 164 9.38 -23.61 -7.16
CA THR A 164 9.32 -24.03 -5.75
C THR A 164 8.99 -22.82 -4.86
N GLY A 165 8.39 -23.09 -3.70
CA GLY A 165 8.10 -22.05 -2.71
C GLY A 165 9.36 -21.62 -1.97
N THR A 166 9.40 -20.33 -1.58
CA THR A 166 10.51 -19.73 -0.85
C THR A 166 10.37 -19.87 0.66
N GLU A 167 9.16 -20.02 1.16
CA GLU A 167 8.77 -19.99 2.59
C GLU A 167 8.28 -21.37 3.07
N GLY A 168 8.99 -22.45 2.73
CA GLY A 168 8.66 -23.80 3.18
C GLY A 168 7.48 -24.48 2.48
N GLY A 169 6.98 -23.95 1.36
CA GLY A 169 5.99 -24.61 0.49
C GLY A 169 4.53 -24.56 0.96
N THR A 170 4.23 -23.93 2.11
CA THR A 170 2.86 -23.68 2.55
C THR A 170 2.26 -22.45 1.86
N ASP A 171 0.93 -22.39 1.75
CA ASP A 171 0.22 -21.22 1.20
C ASP A 171 0.61 -20.81 -0.22
N LEU A 172 0.90 -21.80 -1.09
CA LEU A 172 1.22 -21.60 -2.50
C LEU A 172 -0.03 -21.65 -3.38
N PHE A 173 -0.12 -20.70 -4.32
CA PHE A 173 -1.07 -20.82 -5.43
C PHE A 173 -0.45 -21.63 -6.58
N PRO A 174 -0.91 -22.86 -6.84
CA PRO A 174 -0.44 -23.62 -7.98
C PRO A 174 -1.00 -23.05 -9.28
N ILE A 175 -0.18 -23.08 -10.33
CA ILE A 175 -0.57 -22.65 -11.67
C ILE A 175 -0.27 -23.73 -12.71
N ALA A 176 -1.07 -23.77 -13.77
CA ALA A 176 -0.79 -24.62 -14.93
C ALA A 176 0.29 -23.97 -15.81
N TYR A 177 1.45 -24.62 -15.96
CA TYR A 177 2.57 -24.11 -16.73
C TYR A 177 3.11 -25.17 -17.72
N PHE A 178 2.55 -25.21 -18.93
CA PHE A 178 2.99 -26.11 -20.03
C PHE A 178 3.22 -27.58 -19.60
N GLY A 179 2.32 -28.10 -18.75
CA GLY A 179 2.41 -29.48 -18.24
C GLY A 179 3.43 -29.70 -17.12
N LYS A 180 4.02 -28.65 -16.61
CA LYS A 180 4.86 -28.64 -15.38
C LYS A 180 4.09 -28.05 -14.21
N GLU A 181 4.43 -28.47 -13.02
CA GLU A 181 3.99 -27.79 -11.79
C GLU A 181 4.75 -26.47 -11.62
N ALA A 182 4.03 -25.41 -11.32
CA ALA A 182 4.59 -24.11 -11.02
C ALA A 182 3.67 -23.38 -10.02
N PHE A 183 4.18 -22.33 -9.40
CA PHE A 183 3.48 -21.61 -8.36
C PHE A 183 3.62 -20.09 -8.57
N MET A 184 2.68 -19.34 -8.02
CA MET A 184 2.87 -17.88 -7.82
C MET A 184 3.87 -17.67 -6.70
N ASN A 185 4.80 -16.70 -6.87
CA ASN A 185 5.84 -16.43 -5.87
C ASN A 185 5.26 -15.84 -4.57
N GLN A 186 5.78 -16.31 -3.43
CA GLN A 186 5.43 -15.79 -2.10
C GLN A 186 6.27 -14.56 -1.71
N SER A 187 7.50 -14.48 -2.23
CA SER A 187 8.42 -13.35 -2.05
C SER A 187 9.56 -13.41 -3.08
N PRO A 188 10.27 -12.31 -3.35
CA PRO A 188 11.45 -12.31 -4.23
C PRO A 188 12.72 -12.81 -3.52
N GLN A 189 12.65 -13.39 -2.32
CA GLN A 189 13.75 -13.57 -1.38
C GLN A 189 14.98 -14.24 -2.00
N LEU A 190 14.83 -15.40 -2.62
CA LEU A 190 15.99 -16.13 -3.17
C LEU A 190 16.65 -15.36 -4.31
N PHE A 191 15.86 -14.72 -5.15
CA PHE A 191 16.36 -13.98 -6.31
C PHE A 191 17.07 -12.69 -5.92
N LYS A 192 16.53 -11.91 -4.98
CA LYS A 192 17.17 -10.66 -4.53
C LYS A 192 18.55 -10.93 -3.89
N GLN A 193 18.69 -12.03 -3.13
CA GLN A 193 19.97 -12.48 -2.59
C GLN A 193 20.98 -12.84 -3.70
N LEU A 194 20.54 -13.60 -4.71
CA LEU A 194 21.40 -13.97 -5.84
C LEU A 194 21.86 -12.75 -6.64
N VAL A 195 20.99 -11.73 -6.82
CA VAL A 195 21.37 -10.52 -7.56
C VAL A 195 22.33 -9.66 -6.74
N ALA A 196 22.08 -9.48 -5.43
CA ALA A 196 22.98 -8.74 -4.56
C ALA A 196 24.35 -9.43 -4.46
N GLY A 197 24.38 -10.77 -4.26
CA GLY A 197 25.59 -11.57 -4.21
C GLY A 197 26.29 -11.72 -5.56
N GLY A 198 25.56 -11.51 -6.67
CA GLY A 198 26.07 -11.56 -8.04
C GLY A 198 26.85 -10.33 -8.50
N GLY A 199 27.13 -9.38 -7.60
CA GLY A 199 27.95 -8.19 -7.88
C GLY A 199 27.16 -6.91 -8.17
N VAL A 200 25.81 -6.95 -8.08
CA VAL A 200 24.97 -5.73 -8.13
C VAL A 200 25.02 -5.00 -6.79
N GLU A 201 25.29 -5.72 -5.69
CA GLU A 201 25.51 -5.31 -4.32
C GLU A 201 24.27 -4.75 -3.60
N ARG A 202 23.52 -3.82 -4.18
CA ARG A 202 22.36 -3.19 -3.55
C ARG A 202 21.16 -3.21 -4.48
N VAL A 203 20.11 -3.90 -4.07
CA VAL A 203 18.90 -4.06 -4.90
C VAL A 203 17.64 -3.79 -4.10
N PHE A 204 16.61 -3.36 -4.81
CA PHE A 204 15.26 -3.33 -4.28
C PHE A 204 14.24 -3.75 -5.34
N GLU A 205 13.10 -4.23 -4.89
CA GLU A 205 11.92 -4.50 -5.72
C GLU A 205 10.67 -3.94 -5.04
N ILE A 206 9.81 -3.26 -5.80
CA ILE A 206 8.43 -2.96 -5.38
C ILE A 206 7.50 -3.73 -6.30
N GLY A 207 6.95 -4.83 -5.83
CA GLY A 207 6.20 -5.74 -6.68
C GLY A 207 5.17 -6.60 -5.95
N PRO A 208 4.34 -7.32 -6.72
CA PRO A 208 3.32 -8.19 -6.16
C PRO A 208 3.92 -9.47 -5.58
N ILE A 209 3.32 -9.94 -4.48
CA ILE A 209 3.53 -11.24 -3.86
C ILE A 209 2.18 -11.92 -3.68
N PHE A 210 2.20 -13.26 -3.62
CA PHE A 210 0.99 -14.08 -3.60
C PHE A 210 1.08 -15.11 -2.47
N ARG A 211 0.10 -15.11 -1.56
CA ARG A 211 0.03 -16.06 -0.45
C ARG A 211 -1.37 -16.64 -0.38
N ALA A 212 -1.48 -17.97 -0.46
CA ALA A 212 -2.77 -18.66 -0.40
C ALA A 212 -3.26 -18.83 1.05
N GLU A 213 -3.13 -17.78 1.86
CA GLU A 213 -3.57 -17.77 3.26
C GLU A 213 -5.06 -18.07 3.37
N GLU A 214 -5.42 -19.03 4.20
CA GLU A 214 -6.80 -19.43 4.39
C GLU A 214 -7.60 -18.48 5.29
N HIS A 215 -6.91 -17.64 6.07
CA HIS A 215 -7.53 -16.74 7.04
C HIS A 215 -8.00 -15.43 6.40
N ASN A 216 -9.29 -15.12 6.56
CA ASN A 216 -9.87 -13.87 6.08
C ASN A 216 -9.82 -12.80 7.18
N THR A 217 -8.67 -12.19 7.41
CA THR A 217 -8.49 -11.12 8.40
C THR A 217 -8.53 -9.74 7.77
N THR A 218 -8.56 -8.69 8.59
CA THR A 218 -8.50 -7.29 8.13
C THR A 218 -7.07 -6.85 7.76
N ARG A 219 -6.05 -7.71 7.96
CA ARG A 219 -4.61 -7.39 7.77
C ARG A 219 -3.93 -8.23 6.69
N HIS A 220 -4.65 -9.19 6.08
CA HIS A 220 -4.10 -10.13 5.11
C HIS A 220 -4.85 -10.09 3.78
N LEU A 221 -4.10 -10.23 2.71
CA LEU A 221 -4.57 -10.36 1.33
C LEU A 221 -3.81 -11.51 0.67
N ASN A 222 -4.45 -12.17 -0.30
CA ASN A 222 -3.79 -13.22 -1.09
C ASN A 222 -2.90 -12.65 -2.20
N GLU A 223 -3.11 -11.41 -2.61
CA GLU A 223 -2.24 -10.62 -3.49
C GLU A 223 -1.94 -9.30 -2.81
N ALA A 224 -0.67 -9.05 -2.48
CA ALA A 224 -0.21 -7.85 -1.79
C ALA A 224 1.01 -7.25 -2.50
N THR A 225 1.30 -5.97 -2.22
CA THR A 225 2.51 -5.32 -2.70
C THR A 225 3.59 -5.40 -1.63
N SER A 226 4.73 -5.99 -1.98
CA SER A 226 5.94 -6.01 -1.15
C SER A 226 6.93 -4.95 -1.62
N ILE A 227 7.65 -4.37 -0.67
CA ILE A 227 8.85 -3.55 -0.87
C ILE A 227 9.99 -4.37 -0.30
N ASP A 228 10.88 -4.82 -1.14
CA ASP A 228 11.99 -5.70 -0.81
C ASP A 228 13.32 -4.99 -0.99
N PHE A 229 14.23 -5.18 -0.05
CA PHE A 229 15.60 -4.66 -0.07
C PHE A 229 16.57 -5.78 0.23
N GLU A 230 17.74 -5.77 -0.43
CA GLU A 230 18.85 -6.67 -0.13
C GLU A 230 20.17 -5.97 -0.49
N ALA A 231 21.17 -6.07 0.40
CA ALA A 231 22.49 -5.51 0.13
C ALA A 231 23.63 -6.42 0.60
N ALA A 232 24.65 -6.56 -0.23
CA ALA A 232 25.90 -7.20 0.11
C ALA A 232 26.76 -6.30 0.99
N PHE A 233 27.63 -6.93 1.79
CA PHE A 233 28.60 -6.28 2.67
C PHE A 233 28.01 -5.40 3.78
N ILE A 234 26.75 -5.66 4.16
CA ILE A 234 26.09 -5.07 5.32
C ILE A 234 25.64 -6.15 6.30
N ASP A 235 25.54 -5.80 7.56
CA ASP A 235 24.97 -6.64 8.61
C ASP A 235 23.47 -6.31 8.85
N HIS A 236 22.84 -6.99 9.81
CA HIS A 236 21.43 -6.77 10.15
C HIS A 236 21.19 -5.40 10.80
N GLU A 237 22.18 -4.84 11.52
CA GLU A 237 22.08 -3.52 12.11
C GLU A 237 21.95 -2.43 11.02
N MET A 238 22.84 -2.49 10.02
CA MET A 238 22.78 -1.58 8.87
C MET A 238 21.48 -1.77 8.05
N ALA A 239 20.98 -3.00 7.94
CA ALA A 239 19.72 -3.26 7.26
C ALA A 239 18.52 -2.67 8.02
N MET A 240 18.53 -2.69 9.36
CA MET A 240 17.54 -2.00 10.20
C MET A 240 17.58 -0.48 10.02
N GLU A 241 18.78 0.13 9.96
CA GLU A 241 18.94 1.57 9.69
C GLU A 241 18.34 1.98 8.34
N VAL A 242 18.50 1.15 7.30
CA VAL A 242 17.85 1.37 6.01
C VAL A 242 16.32 1.30 6.13
N ALA A 243 15.78 0.35 6.89
CA ALA A 243 14.33 0.26 7.10
C ALA A 243 13.76 1.50 7.83
N GLU A 244 14.47 1.99 8.84
CA GLU A 244 14.15 3.24 9.56
C GLU A 244 14.10 4.45 8.61
N ASP A 245 15.12 4.58 7.77
CA ASP A 245 15.24 5.67 6.80
C ASP A 245 14.12 5.65 5.76
N ILE A 246 13.79 4.47 5.23
CA ILE A 246 12.70 4.29 4.26
C ILE A 246 11.35 4.65 4.87
N ILE A 247 11.05 4.19 6.09
CA ILE A 247 9.79 4.54 6.78
C ILE A 247 9.72 6.04 7.07
N SER A 248 10.78 6.61 7.64
CA SER A 248 10.85 8.05 7.92
C SER A 248 10.64 8.89 6.66
N THR A 249 11.27 8.50 5.54
CA THR A 249 11.10 9.13 4.22
C THR A 249 9.66 9.07 3.74
N ALA A 250 9.00 7.92 3.88
CA ALA A 250 7.60 7.74 3.49
C ALA A 250 6.66 8.69 4.25
N TYR A 251 6.81 8.77 5.58
CA TYR A 251 6.03 9.66 6.43
C TYR A 251 6.30 11.14 6.12
N HIS A 252 7.56 11.54 5.99
CA HIS A 252 7.94 12.92 5.61
C HIS A 252 7.32 13.32 4.27
N SER A 253 7.36 12.43 3.29
CA SER A 253 6.81 12.71 1.97
C SER A 253 5.30 12.87 2.00
N ALA A 254 4.59 12.02 2.73
CA ALA A 254 3.14 12.13 2.92
C ALA A 254 2.76 13.46 3.58
N CYS A 255 3.42 13.85 4.67
CA CYS A 255 3.21 15.13 5.35
C CYS A 255 3.44 16.33 4.44
N LYS A 256 4.54 16.30 3.67
CA LYS A 256 4.96 17.43 2.84
C LYS A 256 4.12 17.59 1.57
N ASN A 257 3.80 16.49 0.91
CA ASN A 257 3.26 16.51 -0.45
C ASN A 257 1.75 16.20 -0.51
N CYS A 258 1.16 15.69 0.58
CA CYS A 258 -0.25 15.30 0.63
C CYS A 258 -1.06 15.94 1.78
N PRO A 259 -0.81 17.21 2.20
CA PRO A 259 -1.51 17.79 3.35
C PRO A 259 -3.03 17.88 3.13
N GLY A 260 -3.47 18.19 1.91
CA GLY A 260 -4.90 18.26 1.58
C GLY A 260 -5.58 16.89 1.62
N GLN A 261 -4.88 15.84 1.20
CA GLN A 261 -5.37 14.46 1.25
C GLN A 261 -5.46 13.95 2.70
N LEU A 262 -4.47 14.27 3.54
CA LEU A 262 -4.51 13.95 4.96
C LEU A 262 -5.70 14.64 5.65
N GLN A 263 -5.94 15.91 5.35
CA GLN A 263 -7.09 16.64 5.86
C GLN A 263 -8.44 16.03 5.43
N LEU A 264 -8.57 15.55 4.18
CA LEU A 264 -9.76 14.84 3.70
C LEU A 264 -10.02 13.54 4.48
N LEU A 265 -8.98 12.93 5.02
CA LEU A 265 -9.06 11.72 5.85
C LEU A 265 -9.19 12.02 7.34
N ASN A 266 -9.37 13.29 7.73
CA ASN A 266 -9.41 13.78 9.12
C ASN A 266 -8.13 13.47 9.91
N ILE A 267 -6.98 13.45 9.22
CA ILE A 267 -5.65 13.33 9.84
C ILE A 267 -5.06 14.73 9.91
N ASP A 268 -5.28 15.42 11.03
CA ASP A 268 -4.82 16.80 11.23
C ASP A 268 -3.30 16.88 11.36
N GLU A 269 -2.69 15.86 11.99
CA GLU A 269 -1.25 15.76 12.17
C GLU A 269 -0.78 14.31 11.99
N LEU A 270 -0.02 14.07 10.94
CA LEU A 270 0.69 12.80 10.74
C LEU A 270 2.08 12.92 11.37
N VAL A 271 2.29 12.22 12.49
CA VAL A 271 3.56 12.27 13.23
C VAL A 271 4.61 11.42 12.51
N VAL A 272 5.70 12.06 12.09
CA VAL A 272 6.85 11.34 11.52
C VAL A 272 7.58 10.61 12.65
N PRO A 273 7.78 9.28 12.56
CA PRO A 273 8.46 8.54 13.61
C PRO A 273 9.94 8.95 13.69
N LYS A 274 10.40 9.17 14.93
CA LYS A 274 11.79 9.59 15.19
C LYS A 274 12.71 8.38 15.19
N THR A 275 13.79 8.45 14.44
CA THR A 275 14.87 7.47 14.44
C THR A 275 15.98 7.83 15.43
N PRO A 276 16.76 6.87 15.98
CA PRO A 276 16.57 5.42 15.78
C PRO A 276 15.34 4.89 16.52
N PHE A 277 14.73 3.82 15.98
CA PHE A 277 13.60 3.16 16.64
C PHE A 277 14.09 2.32 17.84
N PRO A 278 13.31 2.19 18.93
CA PRO A 278 13.61 1.27 20.00
C PRO A 278 13.83 -0.15 19.49
N ARG A 279 14.77 -0.86 20.11
CA ARG A 279 15.07 -2.28 19.86
C ARG A 279 14.83 -3.06 21.12
N ILE A 280 14.06 -4.12 21.05
CA ILE A 280 13.81 -5.07 22.13
C ILE A 280 14.17 -6.47 21.63
N SER A 281 14.80 -7.28 22.50
CA SER A 281 15.05 -8.68 22.18
C SER A 281 13.74 -9.47 22.21
N TYR A 282 13.70 -10.60 21.50
CA TYR A 282 12.60 -11.54 21.56
C TYR A 282 12.32 -12.01 23.01
N ASP A 283 13.35 -12.22 23.81
CA ASP A 283 13.20 -12.58 25.24
C ASP A 283 12.44 -11.48 26.00
N SER A 284 12.82 -10.22 25.83
CA SER A 284 12.12 -9.09 26.44
C SER A 284 10.68 -8.98 25.94
N ALA A 285 10.44 -9.24 24.64
CA ALA A 285 9.12 -9.21 24.07
C ALA A 285 8.17 -10.28 24.67
N ILE A 286 8.68 -11.52 24.84
CA ILE A 286 7.95 -12.59 25.52
C ILE A 286 7.66 -12.22 26.98
N GLU A 287 8.65 -11.73 27.70
CA GLU A 287 8.49 -11.33 29.10
C GLU A 287 7.41 -10.25 29.23
N MET A 288 7.47 -9.18 28.40
CA MET A 288 6.45 -8.13 28.38
C MET A 288 5.06 -8.67 28.10
N ALA A 289 4.92 -9.61 27.16
CA ALA A 289 3.62 -10.19 26.81
C ALA A 289 3.06 -11.05 27.93
N ASN A 290 3.89 -11.89 28.55
CA ASN A 290 3.52 -12.79 29.65
C ASN A 290 3.18 -12.01 30.93
N ASP A 291 3.98 -11.02 31.31
CA ASP A 291 3.79 -10.18 32.50
C ASP A 291 2.51 -9.33 32.42
N SER A 292 1.98 -9.10 31.22
CA SER A 292 0.71 -8.38 31.06
C SER A 292 -0.49 -9.08 31.73
N GLY A 293 -0.43 -10.40 31.88
CA GLY A 293 -1.54 -11.22 32.38
C GLY A 293 -2.76 -11.28 31.44
N ASN A 294 -2.64 -10.78 30.22
CA ASN A 294 -3.73 -10.68 29.24
C ASN A 294 -3.69 -11.77 28.16
N LEU A 295 -2.70 -12.66 28.19
CA LEU A 295 -2.65 -13.81 27.29
C LEU A 295 -3.52 -14.97 27.83
N PRO A 296 -4.21 -15.74 26.96
CA PRO A 296 -4.95 -16.93 27.36
C PRO A 296 -4.06 -18.00 28.01
N GLU A 297 -2.86 -18.15 27.45
CA GLU A 297 -1.79 -19.03 27.95
C GLU A 297 -0.45 -18.31 27.82
N PRO A 298 0.50 -18.51 28.74
CA PRO A 298 1.84 -17.94 28.61
C PRO A 298 2.53 -18.40 27.33
N LEU A 299 3.25 -17.49 26.70
CA LEU A 299 4.11 -17.84 25.57
C LEU A 299 5.34 -18.59 26.04
N GLU A 300 5.64 -19.70 25.38
CA GLU A 300 6.86 -20.46 25.59
C GLU A 300 7.96 -19.93 24.63
N TRP A 301 9.20 -19.92 25.09
CA TRP A 301 10.33 -19.55 24.27
C TRP A 301 10.47 -20.46 23.03
N GLY A 302 10.74 -19.86 21.88
CA GLY A 302 10.83 -20.58 20.62
C GLY A 302 9.51 -20.70 19.83
N ASN A 303 8.42 -20.11 20.33
CA ASN A 303 7.16 -20.01 19.60
C ASN A 303 7.03 -18.62 18.94
N ASP A 304 6.29 -18.56 17.84
CA ASP A 304 5.98 -17.28 17.20
C ASP A 304 5.06 -16.43 18.08
N LEU A 305 5.14 -15.09 17.93
CA LEU A 305 4.29 -14.18 18.68
C LEU A 305 2.87 -14.22 18.10
N SER A 306 1.89 -14.53 18.94
CA SER A 306 0.49 -14.44 18.54
C SER A 306 0.10 -12.97 18.27
N THR A 307 -0.92 -12.77 17.43
CA THR A 307 -1.49 -11.43 17.19
C THR A 307 -1.91 -10.71 18.48
N GLN A 308 -2.28 -11.46 19.52
CA GLN A 308 -2.62 -10.88 20.82
C GLN A 308 -1.37 -10.42 21.56
N ALA A 309 -0.29 -11.20 21.52
CA ALA A 309 1.00 -10.80 22.07
C ALA A 309 1.55 -9.55 21.40
N GLU A 310 1.53 -9.50 20.06
CA GLU A 310 1.93 -8.31 19.30
C GLU A 310 1.14 -7.06 19.72
N ARG A 311 -0.18 -7.19 19.93
CA ARG A 311 -1.02 -6.08 20.41
C ARG A 311 -0.67 -5.63 21.83
N ILE A 312 -0.37 -6.57 22.70
CA ILE A 312 0.03 -6.27 24.09
C ILE A 312 1.35 -5.50 24.07
N ILE A 313 2.38 -6.01 23.40
CA ILE A 313 3.68 -5.36 23.27
C ILE A 313 3.50 -3.99 22.60
N GLY A 314 2.80 -3.93 21.48
CA GLY A 314 2.56 -2.69 20.74
C GLY A 314 1.84 -1.63 21.56
N SER A 315 0.94 -2.02 22.49
CA SER A 315 0.24 -1.07 23.37
C SER A 315 1.16 -0.34 24.35
N THR A 316 2.34 -0.88 24.61
CA THR A 316 3.37 -0.25 25.45
C THR A 316 4.30 0.66 24.68
N MET A 317 4.27 0.59 23.34
CA MET A 317 5.12 1.35 22.44
C MET A 317 4.41 2.60 21.92
N SER A 318 5.12 3.74 21.92
CA SER A 318 4.60 5.01 21.39
C SER A 318 4.95 5.26 19.94
N THR A 319 5.82 4.45 19.36
CA THR A 319 6.33 4.59 17.99
C THR A 319 6.69 3.20 17.41
N HIS A 320 7.18 3.17 16.18
CA HIS A 320 7.79 1.98 15.58
C HIS A 320 8.93 1.45 16.45
N TYR A 321 9.12 0.12 16.45
CA TYR A 321 10.17 -0.55 17.22
C TYR A 321 10.59 -1.84 16.55
N PHE A 322 11.80 -2.31 16.85
CA PHE A 322 12.28 -3.62 16.38
C PHE A 322 12.15 -4.67 17.47
N ILE A 323 11.84 -5.88 17.04
CA ILE A 323 12.06 -7.11 17.81
C ILE A 323 13.22 -7.83 17.15
N THR A 324 14.30 -8.10 17.91
CA THR A 324 15.55 -8.72 17.44
C THR A 324 15.79 -10.05 18.13
N ASP A 325 16.83 -10.76 17.72
CA ASP A 325 17.32 -11.97 18.38
C ASP A 325 16.28 -13.08 18.47
N TRP A 326 15.58 -13.29 17.36
CA TRP A 326 14.53 -14.30 17.27
C TRP A 326 15.10 -15.72 17.36
N PRO A 327 14.34 -16.69 17.93
CA PRO A 327 14.72 -18.10 17.91
C PRO A 327 14.94 -18.59 16.47
N SER A 328 16.07 -19.27 16.24
CA SER A 328 16.45 -19.82 14.93
C SER A 328 15.39 -20.75 14.34
N LYS A 329 14.70 -21.49 15.21
CA LYS A 329 13.69 -22.48 14.85
C LYS A 329 12.49 -21.91 14.08
N ILE A 330 12.15 -20.63 14.32
CA ILE A 330 10.97 -19.99 13.72
C ILE A 330 11.30 -19.01 12.60
N LYS A 331 12.59 -18.78 12.33
CA LYS A 331 13.03 -17.97 11.18
C LYS A 331 13.38 -18.86 9.98
N PRO A 332 13.22 -18.34 8.75
CA PRO A 332 13.53 -19.10 7.54
C PRO A 332 14.99 -19.54 7.47
N PHE A 333 15.26 -20.65 6.76
CA PHE A 333 16.58 -21.29 6.64
C PHE A 333 17.70 -20.36 6.16
N TYR A 334 17.36 -19.30 5.45
CA TYR A 334 18.32 -18.34 4.91
C TYR A 334 18.74 -17.24 5.91
N ILE A 335 18.19 -17.22 7.12
CA ILE A 335 18.62 -16.28 8.16
C ILE A 335 19.80 -16.86 8.92
N GLN A 336 20.85 -16.06 9.09
CA GLN A 336 22.05 -16.44 9.83
C GLN A 336 21.78 -16.50 11.33
N ASN A 337 22.27 -17.55 11.98
CA ASN A 337 22.28 -17.66 13.43
C ASN A 337 23.54 -17.00 14.00
N TYR A 338 23.54 -16.67 15.30
CA TYR A 338 24.76 -16.29 16.00
C TYR A 338 25.65 -17.53 16.20
N ASP A 339 26.93 -17.40 15.90
CA ASP A 339 27.90 -18.53 16.04
C ASP A 339 28.06 -18.96 17.49
N GLU A 340 27.93 -18.02 18.46
CA GLU A 340 28.08 -18.26 19.91
C GLU A 340 26.74 -18.71 20.56
N SER A 341 25.62 -18.49 19.91
CA SER A 341 24.26 -18.83 20.38
C SER A 341 23.40 -19.30 19.20
N PRO A 342 23.64 -20.50 18.66
CA PRO A 342 23.00 -20.96 17.43
C PRO A 342 21.47 -21.15 17.53
N GLU A 343 20.92 -21.18 18.74
CA GLU A 343 19.48 -21.16 18.99
C GLU A 343 18.83 -19.80 18.72
N THR A 344 19.64 -18.74 18.57
CA THR A 344 19.21 -17.37 18.30
C THR A 344 19.71 -16.91 16.93
N SER A 345 18.85 -16.25 16.18
CA SER A 345 19.14 -15.76 14.83
C SER A 345 19.38 -14.25 14.81
N LYS A 346 20.07 -13.78 13.78
CA LYS A 346 20.22 -12.37 13.43
C LYS A 346 19.02 -11.85 12.63
N GLY A 347 17.85 -12.42 12.90
CA GLY A 347 16.56 -11.98 12.36
C GLY A 347 16.01 -10.79 13.14
N PHE A 348 15.28 -9.93 12.46
CA PHE A 348 14.55 -8.83 13.07
C PHE A 348 13.20 -8.62 12.40
N ASP A 349 12.23 -8.13 13.17
CA ASP A 349 10.97 -7.63 12.66
C ASP A 349 10.77 -6.19 13.12
N LEU A 350 10.36 -5.30 12.21
CA LEU A 350 9.99 -3.93 12.53
C LEU A 350 8.49 -3.83 12.67
N MET A 351 8.08 -3.39 13.83
CA MET A 351 6.70 -3.29 14.26
C MET A 351 6.21 -1.84 14.25
N HIS A 352 5.04 -1.61 13.72
CA HIS A 352 4.19 -0.50 14.16
C HIS A 352 3.42 -0.95 15.41
N PRO A 353 3.02 -0.06 16.35
CA PRO A 353 2.25 -0.46 17.53
C PRO A 353 1.02 -1.34 17.25
N SER A 354 0.48 -1.30 16.04
CA SER A 354 -0.68 -2.11 15.66
C SER A 354 -0.36 -3.40 14.93
N MET A 355 0.82 -3.55 14.30
CA MET A 355 1.17 -4.71 13.45
C MET A 355 2.62 -4.74 13.02
N GLU A 356 3.08 -5.91 12.58
CA GLU A 356 4.34 -6.07 11.85
C GLU A 356 4.29 -5.38 10.48
N LEU A 357 5.34 -4.60 10.16
CA LEU A 357 5.53 -3.95 8.86
C LEU A 357 6.65 -4.57 8.03
N VAL A 358 7.76 -4.94 8.67
CA VAL A 358 8.98 -5.43 8.01
C VAL A 358 9.46 -6.69 8.71
N SER A 359 9.88 -7.68 7.93
CA SER A 359 10.66 -8.81 8.42
C SER A 359 11.98 -8.93 7.65
N GLY A 360 13.09 -9.13 8.36
CA GLY A 360 14.40 -9.13 7.78
C GLY A 360 15.45 -9.83 8.63
N GLY A 361 16.71 -9.69 8.21
CA GLY A 361 17.85 -10.24 8.95
C GLY A 361 19.09 -10.34 8.12
N GLN A 362 20.20 -10.67 8.78
CA GLN A 362 21.42 -11.07 8.12
C GLN A 362 21.24 -12.46 7.51
N ARG A 363 21.79 -12.66 6.32
CA ARG A 363 21.62 -13.92 5.60
C ARG A 363 22.78 -14.86 5.86
N GLU A 364 22.48 -16.16 5.91
CA GLU A 364 23.53 -17.17 5.92
C GLU A 364 24.19 -17.18 4.54
N HIS A 365 25.46 -16.86 4.48
CA HIS A 365 26.25 -16.80 3.25
C HIS A 365 27.23 -17.95 3.09
N ARG A 366 27.44 -18.76 4.15
CA ARG A 366 28.35 -19.90 4.19
C ARG A 366 27.61 -21.12 3.66
N TYR A 367 28.13 -21.73 2.59
CA TYR A 367 27.49 -22.83 1.87
C TYR A 367 27.10 -24.01 2.79
N ASP A 368 28.02 -24.50 3.60
CA ASP A 368 27.78 -25.69 4.45
C ASP A 368 26.69 -25.42 5.50
N PHE A 369 26.69 -24.25 6.10
CA PHE A 369 25.67 -23.83 7.08
C PHE A 369 24.29 -23.65 6.44
N LEU A 370 24.23 -23.12 5.20
CA LEU A 370 22.99 -22.98 4.47
C LEU A 370 22.38 -24.35 4.13
N VAL A 371 23.21 -25.31 3.69
CA VAL A 371 22.76 -26.67 3.39
C VAL A 371 22.24 -27.36 4.66
N GLU A 372 22.95 -27.21 5.78
CA GLU A 372 22.53 -27.75 7.07
C GLU A 372 21.20 -27.12 7.54
N ALA A 373 21.03 -25.81 7.39
CA ALA A 373 19.80 -25.10 7.78
C ALA A 373 18.59 -25.59 6.96
N LEU A 374 18.74 -25.81 5.64
CA LEU A 374 17.72 -26.41 4.80
C LEU A 374 17.31 -27.80 5.30
N GLN A 375 18.29 -28.67 5.57
CA GLN A 375 18.06 -30.04 6.05
C GLN A 375 17.37 -30.05 7.42
N ASN A 376 17.78 -29.17 8.34
CA ASN A 376 17.20 -29.04 9.67
C ASN A 376 15.72 -28.61 9.62
N GLN A 377 15.30 -27.87 8.58
CA GLN A 377 13.90 -27.52 8.31
C GLN A 377 13.15 -28.56 7.48
N GLY A 378 13.79 -29.73 7.19
CA GLY A 378 13.16 -30.82 6.42
C GLY A 378 13.05 -30.53 4.92
N LEU A 379 13.77 -29.52 4.41
CA LEU A 379 13.80 -29.17 2.99
C LEU A 379 14.92 -29.92 2.28
N ASN A 380 14.68 -30.33 1.03
CA ASN A 380 15.69 -30.98 0.21
C ASN A 380 16.53 -29.91 -0.53
N PRO A 381 17.87 -29.81 -0.29
CA PRO A 381 18.72 -28.84 -0.98
C PRO A 381 18.68 -28.94 -2.51
N GLY A 382 18.37 -30.14 -3.06
CA GLY A 382 18.23 -30.36 -4.50
C GLY A 382 17.08 -29.55 -5.14
N ASP A 383 16.03 -29.25 -4.40
CA ASP A 383 14.90 -28.46 -4.90
C ASP A 383 15.27 -26.96 -5.00
N PHE A 384 16.38 -26.57 -4.37
CA PHE A 384 16.94 -25.20 -4.33
C PHE A 384 18.31 -25.12 -5.03
N GLU A 385 18.67 -26.08 -5.88
CA GLU A 385 20.00 -26.18 -6.49
C GLU A 385 20.41 -24.86 -7.17
N PHE A 386 19.50 -24.21 -7.92
CA PHE A 386 19.75 -22.92 -8.59
C PHE A 386 20.17 -21.80 -7.63
N TYR A 387 19.77 -21.89 -6.37
CA TYR A 387 20.08 -20.91 -5.32
C TYR A 387 21.31 -21.37 -4.53
N VAL A 388 21.29 -22.57 -3.97
CA VAL A 388 22.33 -23.11 -3.07
C VAL A 388 23.69 -23.21 -3.77
N ASP A 389 23.71 -23.59 -5.05
CA ASP A 389 24.96 -23.77 -5.80
C ASP A 389 25.77 -22.47 -5.93
N MET A 390 25.10 -21.32 -5.98
CA MET A 390 25.77 -20.01 -6.06
C MET A 390 26.58 -19.67 -4.82
N PHE A 391 26.23 -20.23 -3.66
CA PHE A 391 26.98 -20.01 -2.41
C PHE A 391 28.37 -20.68 -2.42
N ARG A 392 28.60 -21.66 -3.30
CA ARG A 392 29.91 -22.27 -3.52
C ARG A 392 30.92 -21.32 -4.16
N TYR A 393 30.45 -20.29 -4.84
CA TYR A 393 31.27 -19.42 -5.67
C TYR A 393 31.56 -18.06 -5.01
N GLY A 394 31.50 -17.99 -3.68
CA GLY A 394 31.90 -16.82 -2.93
C GLY A 394 30.74 -15.82 -2.72
N MET A 395 29.63 -16.31 -2.17
CA MET A 395 28.55 -15.45 -1.72
C MET A 395 29.03 -14.51 -0.62
N PRO A 396 28.91 -13.18 -0.77
CA PRO A 396 29.33 -12.25 0.26
C PRO A 396 28.36 -12.27 1.46
N PRO A 397 28.81 -11.86 2.66
CA PRO A 397 27.89 -11.48 3.73
C PRO A 397 26.88 -10.44 3.20
N HIS A 398 25.60 -10.65 3.46
CA HIS A 398 24.55 -9.76 2.99
C HIS A 398 23.37 -9.75 3.96
N SER A 399 22.55 -8.72 3.87
CA SER A 399 21.40 -8.52 4.74
C SER A 399 20.30 -7.79 4.00
N GLY A 400 19.07 -7.94 4.44
CA GLY A 400 17.94 -7.29 3.83
C GLY A 400 16.62 -7.61 4.52
N TRP A 401 15.55 -7.14 3.91
CA TRP A 401 14.21 -7.27 4.48
C TRP A 401 13.11 -7.20 3.40
N GLY A 402 11.91 -7.60 3.80
CA GLY A 402 10.67 -7.39 3.05
C GLY A 402 9.69 -6.57 3.88
N MET A 403 9.02 -5.61 3.27
CA MET A 403 8.04 -4.70 3.89
C MET A 403 6.70 -4.80 3.15
N GLY A 404 5.61 -4.95 3.88
CA GLY A 404 4.26 -4.86 3.32
C GLY A 404 3.89 -3.42 2.99
N ALA A 405 3.90 -3.02 1.70
CA ALA A 405 3.53 -1.67 1.27
C ALA A 405 2.10 -1.29 1.67
N ASP A 406 1.19 -2.26 1.61
CA ASP A 406 -0.20 -2.07 1.97
C ASP A 406 -0.38 -1.87 3.48
N ARG A 407 0.36 -2.64 4.30
CA ARG A 407 0.39 -2.49 5.76
C ARG A 407 0.97 -1.15 6.18
N LEU A 408 2.03 -0.68 5.52
CA LEU A 408 2.64 0.63 5.78
C LEU A 408 1.62 1.77 5.56
N VAL A 409 0.93 1.77 4.42
CA VAL A 409 -0.08 2.82 4.14
C VAL A 409 -1.29 2.69 5.06
N MET A 410 -1.75 1.47 5.34
CA MET A 410 -2.86 1.21 6.26
C MET A 410 -2.55 1.76 7.67
N SER A 411 -1.37 1.46 8.22
CA SER A 411 -0.95 1.92 9.55
C SER A 411 -0.73 3.43 9.59
N MET A 412 -0.10 4.00 8.57
CA MET A 412 0.13 5.44 8.42
C MET A 412 -1.19 6.23 8.43
N LEU A 413 -2.21 5.73 7.75
CA LEU A 413 -3.52 6.37 7.64
C LEU A 413 -4.51 5.91 8.73
N GLN A 414 -4.07 5.07 9.68
CA GLN A 414 -4.88 4.56 10.80
C GLN A 414 -6.17 3.86 10.34
N LEU A 415 -6.12 3.18 9.19
CA LEU A 415 -7.26 2.45 8.64
C LEU A 415 -7.39 1.08 9.29
N GLU A 416 -8.62 0.59 9.41
CA GLU A 416 -8.90 -0.68 10.09
C GLU A 416 -8.81 -1.91 9.19
N ASN A 417 -8.89 -1.71 7.86
CA ASN A 417 -8.96 -2.79 6.89
C ASN A 417 -8.02 -2.55 5.71
N ILE A 418 -7.09 -3.46 5.49
CA ILE A 418 -6.09 -3.41 4.42
C ILE A 418 -6.71 -3.28 3.02
N ARG A 419 -7.97 -3.74 2.84
CA ARG A 419 -8.69 -3.61 1.56
C ARG A 419 -8.98 -2.18 1.17
N GLU A 420 -8.94 -1.25 2.11
CA GLU A 420 -9.14 0.18 1.82
C GLU A 420 -7.98 0.79 1.06
N VAL A 421 -6.76 0.28 1.27
CA VAL A 421 -5.54 0.78 0.63
C VAL A 421 -5.18 0.06 -0.68
N VAL A 422 -5.97 -0.92 -1.09
CA VAL A 422 -5.79 -1.64 -2.36
C VAL A 422 -6.95 -1.35 -3.30
N LEU A 423 -6.65 -1.05 -4.57
CA LEU A 423 -7.68 -0.69 -5.55
C LEU A 423 -8.68 -1.81 -5.77
N PHE A 424 -8.19 -3.01 -6.04
CA PHE A 424 -8.98 -4.22 -6.28
C PHE A 424 -8.37 -5.38 -5.49
N PRO A 425 -8.68 -5.49 -4.19
CA PRO A 425 -8.06 -6.49 -3.33
C PRO A 425 -8.45 -7.91 -3.74
N ARG A 426 -7.50 -8.84 -3.57
CA ARG A 426 -7.71 -10.29 -3.70
C ARG A 426 -7.57 -10.94 -2.34
N ASP A 427 -8.59 -11.63 -1.94
CA ASP A 427 -8.63 -12.43 -0.72
C ASP A 427 -9.39 -13.74 -0.98
N ARG A 428 -9.47 -14.61 0.02
CA ARG A 428 -10.13 -15.91 -0.09
C ARG A 428 -11.53 -15.84 -0.71
N ASN A 429 -12.26 -14.75 -0.51
CA ASN A 429 -13.66 -14.60 -0.93
C ASN A 429 -13.82 -13.66 -2.13
N ARG A 430 -12.80 -12.86 -2.47
CA ARG A 430 -12.88 -11.83 -3.50
C ARG A 430 -11.88 -12.08 -4.63
N LEU A 431 -12.43 -12.47 -5.78
CA LEU A 431 -11.68 -12.61 -7.04
C LEU A 431 -12.11 -11.57 -8.09
N THR A 432 -13.27 -10.93 -7.90
CA THR A 432 -13.84 -9.87 -8.75
C THR A 432 -14.39 -8.74 -7.89
N PRO A 433 -14.48 -7.53 -8.39
CA PRO A 433 -13.87 -6.94 -9.57
C PRO A 433 -12.39 -6.85 -9.47
#